data_9f5bd3f42e6eeca608f37621ec58a3d8
#
_entry.id   9f5bd3f42e6eeca608f37621ec58a3d8
#
_cell.length_a   1.000
_cell.length_b   1.000
_cell.length_c   1.000
_cell.angle_alpha   90.00
_cell.angle_beta   90.00
_cell.angle_gamma   90.00
#
_symmetry.space_group_name_H-M   'P 1'
#
loop_
_entity.id
_entity.type
_entity.pdbx_description
1 polymer ?
#
loop_
_entity_poly.entity_id
_entity_poly.type
_entity_poly.pdbx_seq_one_letter_code
_entity_poly.pdbx_strand_id
1 'polypeptide(L)'
;MIMLKESKGNMYEFITHTWNPIVGRCPHDCKYCYVLYKYGNNIKDGVRLEKECFKDHFGSNKFIFVGSGVDMFANDVPDKWITRVLDFCHRDNMDLFETRNRFLFQSKNPSRMLQFIDHPIFQSSVICTTIESNRYYPSIMNHAPHVEERALAMNEIANRGIETYLTIEPIMDFDLNELVNLIQLCHPEQINIGANTIKNKRLPEPSKEKILQLVDSIGSDYKLELKSNLERLLNQEQTKYAVLH
;
A
#
# COMPACT_ATOMS: atom_id res chain seq x y z
N MET A 1 17.25 18.95 8.72
CA MET A 1 15.78 18.79 8.92
C MET A 1 15.53 17.30 9.03
N ILE A 2 14.91 16.83 10.10
CA ILE A 2 14.56 15.41 10.27
C ILE A 2 13.48 15.07 9.25
N MET A 3 13.72 14.05 8.43
CA MET A 3 12.82 13.61 7.36
C MET A 3 11.87 12.49 7.80
N LEU A 4 12.20 11.80 8.92
CA LEU A 4 11.28 10.90 9.61
C LEU A 4 10.13 11.72 10.23
N LYS A 5 8.88 11.40 9.91
CA LYS A 5 7.70 12.16 10.33
C LYS A 5 6.71 11.25 11.02
N GLU A 6 6.11 11.75 12.10
CA GLU A 6 4.95 11.09 12.71
C GLU A 6 3.82 10.91 11.68
N SER A 7 3.16 9.76 11.76
CA SER A 7 2.03 9.42 10.92
C SER A 7 0.82 10.29 11.28
N LYS A 8 0.09 10.77 10.27
CA LYS A 8 -1.10 11.62 10.44
C LYS A 8 -2.15 11.32 9.37
N GLY A 9 -3.41 11.60 9.70
CA GLY A 9 -4.54 11.50 8.78
C GLY A 9 -4.98 10.04 8.54
N ASN A 10 -5.37 9.72 7.31
CA ASN A 10 -5.90 8.40 6.93
C ASN A 10 -4.78 7.35 6.69
N MET A 11 -3.77 7.31 7.53
CA MET A 11 -2.74 6.27 7.51
C MET A 11 -3.27 5.00 8.20
N TYR A 12 -2.58 3.88 8.03
CA TYR A 12 -2.84 2.67 8.82
C TYR A 12 -2.58 2.96 10.30
N GLU A 13 -3.45 2.48 11.18
CA GLU A 13 -3.37 2.76 12.62
C GLU A 13 -2.09 2.24 13.26
N PHE A 14 -1.55 1.12 12.74
CA PHE A 14 -0.30 0.55 13.22
C PHE A 14 0.96 1.33 12.80
N ILE A 15 0.87 2.25 11.83
CA ILE A 15 2.01 3.05 11.37
C ILE A 15 2.21 4.26 12.28
N THR A 16 3.35 4.31 12.96
CA THR A 16 3.71 5.43 13.83
C THR A 16 4.42 6.56 13.08
N HIS A 17 5.23 6.21 12.07
CA HIS A 17 6.03 7.18 11.33
C HIS A 17 6.05 6.88 9.83
N THR A 18 6.35 7.89 9.03
CA THR A 18 6.64 7.77 7.61
C THR A 18 8.04 8.30 7.28
N TRP A 19 8.74 7.63 6.36
CA TRP A 19 10.05 8.03 5.87
C TRP A 19 10.10 7.89 4.36
N ASN A 20 10.41 8.99 3.64
CA ASN A 20 10.27 9.07 2.18
C ASN A 20 11.61 9.42 1.53
N PRO A 21 12.55 8.47 1.38
CA PRO A 21 13.86 8.71 0.79
C PRO A 21 13.83 8.83 -0.74
N ILE A 22 12.77 8.34 -1.38
CA ILE A 22 12.52 8.51 -2.81
C ILE A 22 11.29 9.38 -2.98
N VAL A 23 11.45 10.46 -3.75
CA VAL A 23 10.44 11.50 -3.93
C VAL A 23 10.29 11.85 -5.41
N GLY A 24 9.23 12.58 -5.75
CA GLY A 24 8.91 12.97 -7.11
C GLY A 24 7.57 12.37 -7.56
N ARG A 25 7.39 12.25 -8.88
CA ARG A 25 6.18 11.65 -9.45
C ARG A 25 6.31 10.13 -9.47
N CYS A 26 5.36 9.45 -8.83
CA CYS A 26 5.31 7.99 -8.85
C CYS A 26 5.07 7.48 -10.28
N PRO A 27 5.89 6.53 -10.79
CA PRO A 27 5.76 6.02 -12.17
C PRO A 27 4.43 5.31 -12.45
N HIS A 28 3.75 4.77 -11.45
CA HIS A 28 2.44 4.12 -11.64
C HIS A 28 1.34 5.10 -12.06
N ASP A 29 1.43 6.38 -11.69
CA ASP A 29 0.53 7.46 -12.07
C ASP A 29 -0.97 7.16 -11.86
N CYS A 30 -1.31 6.40 -10.83
CA CYS A 30 -2.69 5.99 -10.55
C CYS A 30 -3.61 7.20 -10.36
N LYS A 31 -4.79 7.22 -10.98
CA LYS A 31 -5.73 8.38 -10.90
C LYS A 31 -6.26 8.65 -9.50
N TYR A 32 -6.29 7.66 -8.64
CA TYR A 32 -6.73 7.78 -7.23
C TYR A 32 -5.59 8.12 -6.26
N CYS A 33 -4.39 8.45 -6.76
CA CYS A 33 -3.25 8.73 -5.90
C CYS A 33 -3.47 10.03 -5.10
N TYR A 34 -3.52 9.92 -3.78
CA TYR A 34 -3.70 11.06 -2.88
C TYR A 34 -2.54 12.06 -2.96
N VAL A 35 -1.32 11.58 -3.27
CA VAL A 35 -0.14 12.43 -3.43
C VAL A 35 -0.29 13.33 -4.65
N LEU A 36 -0.74 12.77 -5.77
CA LEU A 36 -1.03 13.54 -6.98
C LEU A 36 -2.17 14.52 -6.75
N TYR A 37 -3.19 14.13 -6.00
CA TYR A 37 -4.30 15.02 -5.67
C TYR A 37 -3.84 16.20 -4.80
N LYS A 38 -3.05 15.94 -3.77
CA LYS A 38 -2.63 16.94 -2.78
C LYS A 38 -1.53 17.87 -3.31
N TYR A 39 -0.61 17.34 -4.10
CA TYR A 39 0.62 18.05 -4.48
C TYR A 39 0.82 18.17 -6.00
N GLY A 40 -0.09 17.69 -6.84
CA GLY A 40 0.04 17.46 -8.28
C GLY A 40 0.91 18.44 -9.04
N ASN A 41 0.51 19.73 -9.04
CA ASN A 41 1.25 20.78 -9.75
C ASN A 41 2.62 21.13 -9.12
N ASN A 42 2.88 20.71 -7.90
CA ASN A 42 4.13 20.96 -7.17
C ASN A 42 5.07 19.74 -7.17
N ILE A 43 4.64 18.60 -7.74
CA ILE A 43 5.47 17.41 -7.84
C ILE A 43 6.37 17.56 -9.05
N LYS A 44 7.69 17.51 -8.83
CA LYS A 44 8.67 17.48 -9.93
C LYS A 44 8.55 16.17 -10.68
N ASP A 45 8.64 16.25 -12.00
CA ASP A 45 8.64 15.07 -12.86
C ASP A 45 9.83 14.16 -12.57
N GLY A 46 9.60 12.87 -12.77
CA GLY A 46 10.55 11.80 -12.46
C GLY A 46 10.73 11.54 -10.97
N VAL A 47 11.50 10.51 -10.68
CA VAL A 47 11.87 10.14 -9.31
C VAL A 47 13.26 10.65 -8.97
N ARG A 48 13.52 10.95 -7.70
CA ARG A 48 14.83 11.34 -7.21
C ARG A 48 15.09 10.82 -5.80
N LEU A 49 16.34 10.55 -5.50
CA LEU A 49 16.78 10.15 -4.17
C LEU A 49 16.99 11.40 -3.30
N GLU A 50 16.30 11.48 -2.17
CA GLU A 50 16.46 12.59 -1.21
C GLU A 50 17.59 12.27 -0.23
N LYS A 51 18.77 12.85 -0.53
CA LYS A 51 20.01 12.52 0.21
C LYS A 51 19.96 12.91 1.68
N GLU A 52 19.19 13.92 2.04
CA GLU A 52 19.07 14.40 3.42
C GLU A 52 18.38 13.36 4.33
N CYS A 53 17.51 12.49 3.77
CA CYS A 53 16.89 11.39 4.50
C CYS A 53 17.94 10.46 5.16
N PHE A 54 19.09 10.28 4.53
CA PHE A 54 20.15 9.38 5.02
C PHE A 54 21.00 9.98 6.14
N LYS A 55 20.62 11.14 6.67
CA LYS A 55 21.17 11.75 7.89
C LYS A 55 20.25 11.54 9.08
N ASP A 56 19.06 10.98 8.88
CA ASP A 56 18.11 10.67 9.95
C ASP A 56 18.63 9.55 10.84
N HIS A 57 18.11 9.50 12.06
CA HIS A 57 18.22 8.37 12.96
C HIS A 57 16.80 8.02 13.39
N PHE A 58 16.42 6.74 13.24
CA PHE A 58 15.04 6.33 13.48
C PHE A 58 14.72 6.23 14.98
N GLY A 59 15.74 6.05 15.84
CA GLY A 59 15.53 5.66 17.24
C GLY A 59 14.87 4.28 17.31
N SER A 60 14.06 4.01 18.32
CA SER A 60 13.54 2.67 18.59
C SER A 60 12.02 2.62 18.68
N ASN A 61 11.49 1.40 18.66
CA ASN A 61 10.08 1.08 18.92
C ASN A 61 9.08 1.80 17.99
N LYS A 62 9.42 1.88 16.70
CA LYS A 62 8.56 2.50 15.69
C LYS A 62 8.12 1.49 14.63
N PHE A 63 6.93 1.72 14.08
CA PHE A 63 6.52 1.07 12.84
C PHE A 63 6.54 2.13 11.74
N ILE A 64 7.50 1.99 10.83
CA ILE A 64 7.84 3.03 9.85
C ILE A 64 7.38 2.61 8.47
N PHE A 65 6.50 3.40 7.84
CA PHE A 65 6.17 3.23 6.43
C PHE A 65 7.23 3.89 5.57
N VAL A 66 8.00 3.09 4.85
CA VAL A 66 9.06 3.53 3.95
C VAL A 66 8.49 3.76 2.55
N GLY A 67 8.61 4.98 2.03
CA GLY A 67 8.17 5.30 0.68
C GLY A 67 6.66 5.52 0.52
N SER A 68 5.98 6.06 1.54
CA SER A 68 4.53 6.32 1.46
C SER A 68 4.13 7.31 0.35
N GLY A 69 5.04 8.11 -0.16
CA GLY A 69 4.77 9.13 -1.20
C GLY A 69 5.05 8.68 -2.64
N VAL A 70 5.96 7.74 -2.81
CA VAL A 70 6.35 7.18 -4.11
C VAL A 70 6.59 5.69 -3.94
N ASP A 71 6.06 4.88 -4.82
CA ASP A 71 6.38 3.46 -4.85
C ASP A 71 7.85 3.26 -5.21
N MET A 72 8.65 2.88 -4.21
CA MET A 72 10.09 2.73 -4.38
C MET A 72 10.49 1.50 -5.21
N PHE A 73 9.56 0.58 -5.44
CA PHE A 73 9.76 -0.60 -6.30
C PHE A 73 9.14 -0.45 -7.69
N ALA A 74 8.68 0.76 -8.06
CA ALA A 74 8.30 1.04 -9.44
C ALA A 74 9.49 0.90 -10.39
N ASN A 75 9.25 0.49 -11.64
CA ASN A 75 10.30 0.12 -12.61
C ASN A 75 11.35 1.21 -12.87
N ASP A 76 10.94 2.48 -12.83
CA ASP A 76 11.84 3.62 -13.12
C ASP A 76 12.75 3.99 -11.93
N VAL A 77 12.58 3.36 -10.77
CA VAL A 77 13.46 3.60 -9.62
C VAL A 77 14.73 2.76 -9.77
N PRO A 78 15.95 3.36 -9.79
CA PRO A 78 17.18 2.62 -9.93
C PRO A 78 17.44 1.64 -8.77
N ASP A 79 17.87 0.41 -9.06
CA ASP A 79 18.16 -0.63 -8.07
C ASP A 79 19.11 -0.16 -6.96
N LYS A 80 20.14 0.60 -7.33
CA LYS A 80 21.10 1.18 -6.38
C LYS A 80 20.44 2.11 -5.34
N TRP A 81 19.29 2.73 -5.67
CA TRP A 81 18.57 3.56 -4.71
C TRP A 81 17.75 2.68 -3.77
N ILE A 82 17.12 1.63 -4.30
CA ILE A 82 16.39 0.64 -3.51
C ILE A 82 17.34 -0.01 -2.51
N THR A 83 18.46 -0.57 -2.98
CA THR A 83 19.49 -1.18 -2.11
C THR A 83 19.94 -0.20 -1.02
N ARG A 84 20.25 1.05 -1.39
CA ARG A 84 20.67 2.06 -0.42
C ARG A 84 19.62 2.34 0.67
N VAL A 85 18.33 2.32 0.32
CA VAL A 85 17.23 2.50 1.26
C VAL A 85 17.14 1.30 2.21
N LEU A 86 17.18 0.09 1.67
CA LEU A 86 17.14 -1.15 2.45
C LEU A 86 18.34 -1.25 3.41
N ASP A 87 19.55 -0.99 2.92
CA ASP A 87 20.79 -0.96 3.72
C ASP A 87 20.70 0.04 4.87
N PHE A 88 20.13 1.23 4.60
CA PHE A 88 19.98 2.26 5.63
C PHE A 88 19.01 1.80 6.72
N CYS A 89 17.84 1.30 6.35
CA CYS A 89 16.86 0.76 7.30
C CYS A 89 17.45 -0.39 8.14
N HIS A 90 18.20 -1.29 7.49
CA HIS A 90 18.83 -2.41 8.17
C HIS A 90 19.89 -1.95 9.17
N ARG A 91 20.81 -1.10 8.74
CA ARG A 91 21.90 -0.60 9.58
C ARG A 91 21.39 0.18 10.79
N ASP A 92 20.42 1.07 10.60
CA ASP A 92 19.87 1.89 11.67
C ASP A 92 19.03 1.06 12.67
N ASN A 93 18.65 -0.17 12.28
CA ASN A 93 17.90 -1.10 13.11
C ASN A 93 18.76 -2.15 13.81
N MET A 94 20.10 -2.06 13.70
CA MET A 94 21.05 -3.04 14.24
C MET A 94 21.55 -2.69 15.65
N ASP A 95 21.05 -1.63 16.29
CA ASP A 95 21.44 -1.31 17.65
C ASP A 95 20.98 -2.43 18.61
N LEU A 96 21.95 -3.00 19.33
CA LEU A 96 21.71 -4.13 20.25
C LEU A 96 21.04 -3.70 21.56
N PHE A 97 21.05 -2.41 21.86
CA PHE A 97 20.54 -1.84 23.11
C PHE A 97 19.16 -1.22 22.97
N GLU A 98 18.64 -1.09 21.76
CA GLU A 98 17.34 -0.51 21.49
C GLU A 98 16.32 -1.53 20.99
N THR A 99 15.04 -1.28 21.28
CA THR A 99 13.94 -2.06 20.70
C THR A 99 13.90 -1.82 19.20
N ARG A 100 13.95 -2.89 18.44
CA ARG A 100 13.97 -2.82 16.97
C ARG A 100 12.72 -2.15 16.42
N ASN A 101 12.91 -1.37 15.36
CA ASN A 101 11.81 -0.84 14.57
C ASN A 101 11.25 -1.93 13.65
N ARG A 102 9.99 -1.80 13.30
CA ARG A 102 9.36 -2.55 12.20
C ARG A 102 9.22 -1.63 10.99
N PHE A 103 9.25 -2.19 9.80
CA PHE A 103 9.11 -1.43 8.55
C PHE A 103 7.96 -1.97 7.73
N LEU A 104 7.19 -1.06 7.11
CA LEU A 104 6.24 -1.39 6.07
C LEU A 104 6.84 -0.98 4.72
N PHE A 105 7.00 -1.95 3.83
CA PHE A 105 7.29 -1.72 2.42
C PHE A 105 6.05 -2.06 1.60
N GLN A 106 5.40 -1.04 1.05
CA GLN A 106 4.22 -1.23 0.23
C GLN A 106 4.52 -0.90 -1.22
N SER A 107 4.10 -1.79 -2.12
CA SER A 107 4.28 -1.60 -3.56
C SER A 107 3.13 -2.18 -4.37
N LYS A 108 2.82 -1.54 -5.48
CA LYS A 108 1.99 -2.12 -6.54
C LYS A 108 2.80 -2.99 -7.50
N ASN A 109 4.13 -3.10 -7.28
CA ASN A 109 5.02 -3.96 -8.04
C ASN A 109 5.81 -4.91 -7.11
N PRO A 110 5.13 -5.82 -6.37
CA PRO A 110 5.80 -6.77 -5.50
C PRO A 110 6.72 -7.74 -6.25
N SER A 111 6.49 -7.99 -7.54
CA SER A 111 7.39 -8.81 -8.38
C SER A 111 8.82 -8.24 -8.39
N ARG A 112 8.96 -6.91 -8.35
CA ARG A 112 10.29 -6.30 -8.25
C ARG A 112 10.90 -6.42 -6.87
N MET A 113 10.10 -6.52 -5.81
CA MET A 113 10.61 -6.75 -4.46
C MET A 113 11.34 -8.10 -4.36
N LEU A 114 10.92 -9.11 -5.12
CA LEU A 114 11.56 -10.43 -5.16
C LEU A 114 13.05 -10.37 -5.56
N GLN A 115 13.47 -9.36 -6.31
CA GLN A 115 14.89 -9.17 -6.67
C GLN A 115 15.76 -8.79 -5.47
N PHE A 116 15.16 -8.29 -4.40
CA PHE A 116 15.82 -7.83 -3.18
C PHE A 116 15.46 -8.68 -1.96
N ILE A 117 14.67 -9.74 -2.15
CA ILE A 117 13.97 -10.45 -1.08
C ILE A 117 14.90 -11.08 -0.04
N ASP A 118 16.13 -11.42 -0.44
CA ASP A 118 17.16 -11.99 0.46
C ASP A 118 17.83 -10.92 1.34
N HIS A 119 17.46 -9.63 1.17
CA HIS A 119 18.00 -8.58 2.02
C HIS A 119 17.50 -8.74 3.47
N PRO A 120 18.39 -8.72 4.48
CA PRO A 120 18.07 -9.08 5.87
C PRO A 120 17.01 -8.18 6.52
N ILE A 121 16.78 -6.95 6.01
CA ILE A 121 15.76 -6.06 6.55
C ILE A 121 14.35 -6.66 6.48
N PHE A 122 14.06 -7.52 5.50
CA PHE A 122 12.74 -8.11 5.32
C PHE A 122 12.35 -9.07 6.45
N GLN A 123 13.33 -9.57 7.24
CA GLN A 123 13.05 -10.36 8.45
C GLN A 123 12.39 -9.54 9.59
N SER A 124 12.48 -8.22 9.54
CA SER A 124 11.84 -7.29 10.49
C SER A 124 10.81 -6.38 9.84
N SER A 125 10.35 -6.75 8.66
CA SER A 125 9.47 -5.93 7.84
C SER A 125 8.17 -6.64 7.50
N VAL A 126 7.17 -5.84 7.16
CA VAL A 126 5.95 -6.27 6.51
C VAL A 126 5.99 -5.82 5.06
N ILE A 127 5.72 -6.73 4.15
CA ILE A 127 5.50 -6.40 2.74
C ILE A 127 4.01 -6.30 2.48
N CYS A 128 3.60 -5.22 1.84
CA CYS A 128 2.20 -4.95 1.52
C CYS A 128 2.02 -4.68 0.03
N THR A 129 0.94 -5.17 -0.54
CA THR A 129 0.49 -4.75 -1.86
C THR A 129 -0.94 -4.24 -1.84
N THR A 130 -1.36 -3.58 -2.91
CA THR A 130 -2.74 -3.14 -3.10
C THR A 130 -3.43 -4.03 -4.13
N ILE A 131 -4.60 -4.56 -3.80
CA ILE A 131 -5.52 -5.21 -4.74
C ILE A 131 -6.85 -4.47 -4.66
N GLU A 132 -7.04 -3.48 -5.51
CA GLU A 132 -8.21 -2.60 -5.47
C GLU A 132 -9.50 -3.31 -5.91
N SER A 133 -9.37 -4.32 -6.74
CA SER A 133 -10.42 -5.13 -7.36
C SER A 133 -9.76 -6.33 -8.07
N ASN A 134 -10.55 -7.35 -8.40
CA ASN A 134 -10.13 -8.38 -9.38
C ASN A 134 -10.24 -7.87 -10.82
N ARG A 135 -11.01 -6.82 -11.07
CA ARG A 135 -11.20 -6.22 -12.39
C ARG A 135 -10.06 -5.27 -12.73
N TYR A 136 -9.61 -5.32 -13.98
CA TYR A 136 -8.63 -4.37 -14.48
C TYR A 136 -9.28 -3.09 -15.01
N TYR A 137 -8.86 -1.96 -14.45
CA TYR A 137 -9.32 -0.62 -14.84
C TYR A 137 -8.16 0.21 -15.42
N PRO A 138 -7.76 0.00 -16.70
CA PRO A 138 -6.53 0.58 -17.26
C PRO A 138 -6.49 2.10 -17.16
N SER A 139 -7.62 2.77 -17.39
CA SER A 139 -7.70 4.25 -17.32
C SER A 139 -7.62 4.81 -15.88
N ILE A 140 -7.64 3.95 -14.86
CA ILE A 140 -7.59 4.32 -13.44
C ILE A 140 -6.26 3.85 -12.81
N MET A 141 -5.87 2.61 -13.08
CA MET A 141 -4.65 1.98 -12.54
C MET A 141 -3.39 2.43 -13.28
N ASN A 142 -3.55 2.90 -14.53
CA ASN A 142 -2.50 3.37 -15.45
C ASN A 142 -1.35 2.35 -15.59
N HIS A 143 -0.15 2.69 -15.11
CA HIS A 143 1.07 1.89 -15.28
C HIS A 143 1.34 0.91 -14.12
N ALA A 144 0.39 0.76 -13.19
CA ALA A 144 0.52 -0.25 -12.15
C ALA A 144 0.41 -1.66 -12.75
N PRO A 145 1.24 -2.65 -12.35
CA PRO A 145 1.11 -4.03 -12.78
C PRO A 145 -0.27 -4.61 -12.53
N HIS A 146 -0.64 -5.63 -13.29
CA HIS A 146 -1.92 -6.32 -13.12
C HIS A 146 -2.06 -6.93 -11.73
N VAL A 147 -3.27 -7.02 -11.21
CA VAL A 147 -3.53 -7.48 -9.83
C VAL A 147 -3.15 -8.94 -9.64
N GLU A 148 -3.29 -9.76 -10.68
CA GLU A 148 -2.89 -11.16 -10.68
C GLU A 148 -1.37 -11.31 -10.54
N GLU A 149 -0.58 -10.48 -11.23
CA GLU A 149 0.88 -10.45 -11.10
C GLU A 149 1.30 -10.06 -9.68
N ARG A 150 0.58 -9.09 -9.08
CA ARG A 150 0.82 -8.68 -7.70
C ARG A 150 0.51 -9.81 -6.73
N ALA A 151 -0.62 -10.52 -6.92
CA ALA A 151 -1.03 -11.63 -6.05
C ALA A 151 -0.05 -12.80 -6.13
N LEU A 152 0.41 -13.18 -7.34
CA LEU A 152 1.43 -14.22 -7.53
C LEU A 152 2.75 -13.87 -6.83
N ALA A 153 3.21 -12.63 -6.96
CA ALA A 153 4.43 -12.19 -6.29
C ALA A 153 4.28 -12.19 -4.76
N MET A 154 3.13 -11.77 -4.24
CA MET A 154 2.84 -11.84 -2.80
C MET A 154 2.84 -13.27 -2.28
N ASN A 155 2.27 -14.22 -3.03
CA ASN A 155 2.34 -15.64 -2.71
C ASN A 155 3.79 -16.12 -2.58
N GLU A 156 4.66 -15.76 -3.52
CA GLU A 156 6.07 -16.14 -3.44
C GLU A 156 6.77 -15.51 -2.22
N ILE A 157 6.48 -14.25 -1.91
CA ILE A 157 7.01 -13.55 -0.73
C ILE A 157 6.56 -14.23 0.57
N ALA A 158 5.27 -14.54 0.69
CA ALA A 158 4.72 -15.23 1.85
C ALA A 158 5.34 -16.63 2.03
N ASN A 159 5.53 -17.38 0.95
CA ASN A 159 6.17 -18.70 0.98
C ASN A 159 7.64 -18.66 1.42
N ARG A 160 8.29 -17.51 1.42
CA ARG A 160 9.62 -17.29 2.01
C ARG A 160 9.58 -16.96 3.50
N GLY A 161 8.40 -16.99 4.13
CA GLY A 161 8.20 -16.74 5.55
C GLY A 161 8.27 -15.25 5.93
N ILE A 162 8.07 -14.34 4.98
CA ILE A 162 8.00 -12.91 5.22
C ILE A 162 6.56 -12.52 5.49
N GLU A 163 6.35 -11.72 6.54
CA GLU A 163 5.03 -11.22 6.92
C GLU A 163 4.44 -10.35 5.81
N THR A 164 3.23 -10.67 5.36
CA THR A 164 2.56 -9.97 4.26
C THR A 164 1.24 -9.37 4.69
N TYR A 165 0.98 -8.16 4.24
CA TYR A 165 -0.31 -7.49 4.36
C TYR A 165 -0.90 -7.19 2.99
N LEU A 166 -2.21 -7.08 2.95
CA LEU A 166 -2.95 -6.66 1.77
C LEU A 166 -3.72 -5.38 2.07
N THR A 167 -3.77 -4.46 1.12
CA THR A 167 -4.69 -3.34 1.20
C THR A 167 -5.64 -3.33 0.01
N ILE A 168 -6.92 -3.16 0.28
CA ILE A 168 -8.00 -2.99 -0.69
C ILE A 168 -8.45 -1.54 -0.58
N GLU A 169 -7.56 -0.62 -0.99
CA GLU A 169 -7.80 0.83 -0.89
C GLU A 169 -7.18 1.59 -2.07
N PRO A 170 -7.99 2.30 -2.83
CA PRO A 170 -9.45 2.37 -2.72
C PRO A 170 -10.12 1.08 -3.19
N ILE A 171 -11.10 0.57 -2.44
CA ILE A 171 -11.92 -0.54 -2.93
C ILE A 171 -12.69 -0.08 -4.16
N MET A 172 -12.59 -0.85 -5.25
CA MET A 172 -13.36 -0.64 -6.49
C MET A 172 -14.29 -1.83 -6.73
N ASP A 173 -15.27 -1.66 -7.61
CA ASP A 173 -16.25 -2.73 -7.89
C ASP A 173 -15.56 -4.01 -8.36
N PHE A 174 -16.05 -5.15 -7.89
CA PHE A 174 -15.39 -6.44 -8.02
C PHE A 174 -16.38 -7.59 -8.22
N ASP A 175 -15.88 -8.75 -8.59
CA ASP A 175 -16.57 -10.02 -8.57
C ASP A 175 -16.11 -10.81 -7.34
N LEU A 176 -17.06 -11.17 -6.47
CA LEU A 176 -16.77 -11.62 -5.10
C LEU A 176 -15.80 -12.80 -5.06
N ASN A 177 -16.14 -13.89 -5.75
CA ASN A 177 -15.34 -15.12 -5.70
C ASN A 177 -13.93 -14.91 -6.25
N GLU A 178 -13.80 -14.12 -7.31
CA GLU A 178 -12.51 -13.83 -7.95
C GLU A 178 -11.63 -12.94 -7.07
N LEU A 179 -12.21 -11.93 -6.41
CA LEU A 179 -11.46 -11.12 -5.46
C LEU A 179 -11.02 -11.94 -4.23
N VAL A 180 -11.90 -12.80 -3.70
CA VAL A 180 -11.56 -13.71 -2.58
C VAL A 180 -10.41 -14.64 -3.00
N ASN A 181 -10.44 -15.21 -4.20
CA ASN A 181 -9.35 -16.06 -4.70
C ASN A 181 -8.00 -15.30 -4.79
N LEU A 182 -8.01 -14.04 -5.24
CA LEU A 182 -6.80 -13.21 -5.26
C LEU A 182 -6.28 -12.91 -3.85
N ILE A 183 -7.18 -12.64 -2.91
CA ILE A 183 -6.83 -12.42 -1.49
C ILE A 183 -6.17 -13.69 -0.91
N GLN A 184 -6.79 -14.84 -1.12
CA GLN A 184 -6.26 -16.12 -0.66
C GLN A 184 -4.89 -16.42 -1.27
N LEU A 185 -4.71 -16.14 -2.55
CA LEU A 185 -3.42 -16.30 -3.24
C LEU A 185 -2.30 -15.44 -2.63
N CYS A 186 -2.62 -14.24 -2.15
CA CYS A 186 -1.65 -13.36 -1.49
C CYS A 186 -1.16 -13.87 -0.13
N HIS A 187 -1.88 -14.78 0.53
CA HIS A 187 -1.61 -15.26 1.90
C HIS A 187 -1.33 -14.12 2.91
N PRO A 188 -2.18 -13.08 3.01
CA PRO A 188 -1.90 -11.97 3.91
C PRO A 188 -2.22 -12.33 5.36
N GLU A 189 -1.43 -11.83 6.32
CA GLU A 189 -1.77 -11.93 7.75
C GLU A 189 -2.80 -10.87 8.16
N GLN A 190 -2.82 -9.73 7.44
CA GLN A 190 -3.76 -8.65 7.68
C GLN A 190 -4.26 -8.05 6.36
N ILE A 191 -5.55 -7.72 6.32
CA ILE A 191 -6.20 -7.03 5.20
C ILE A 191 -6.76 -5.70 5.67
N ASN A 192 -6.36 -4.62 4.99
CA ASN A 192 -6.89 -3.27 5.25
C ASN A 192 -7.87 -2.90 4.15
N ILE A 193 -9.10 -2.56 4.47
CA ILE A 193 -10.14 -2.19 3.49
C ILE A 193 -10.51 -0.72 3.67
N GLY A 194 -10.41 0.06 2.59
CA GLY A 194 -10.74 1.48 2.62
C GLY A 194 -11.35 1.99 1.31
N ALA A 195 -12.12 3.04 1.42
CA ALA A 195 -12.74 3.70 0.28
C ALA A 195 -11.86 4.82 -0.29
N ASN A 196 -12.21 5.30 -1.48
CA ASN A 196 -11.57 6.47 -2.07
C ASN A 196 -11.75 7.72 -1.18
N THR A 197 -10.65 8.38 -0.85
CA THR A 197 -10.63 9.62 -0.06
C THR A 197 -10.74 10.90 -0.90
N ILE A 198 -10.61 10.79 -2.23
CA ILE A 198 -10.60 11.94 -3.13
C ILE A 198 -12.01 12.24 -3.62
N LYS A 199 -12.67 13.23 -3.00
CA LYS A 199 -14.08 13.58 -3.24
C LYS A 199 -14.45 13.83 -4.71
N ASN A 200 -13.56 14.40 -5.51
CA ASN A 200 -13.82 14.80 -6.89
C ASN A 200 -13.43 13.73 -7.93
N LYS A 201 -13.01 12.55 -7.50
CA LYS A 201 -12.65 11.44 -8.38
C LYS A 201 -13.67 10.33 -8.24
N ARG A 202 -14.50 10.16 -9.26
CA ARG A 202 -15.44 9.04 -9.35
C ARG A 202 -14.66 7.79 -9.73
N LEU A 203 -14.70 6.80 -8.85
CA LEU A 203 -14.24 5.45 -9.10
C LEU A 203 -15.47 4.52 -9.21
N PRO A 204 -15.35 3.37 -9.87
CA PRO A 204 -16.38 2.33 -9.82
C PRO A 204 -16.35 1.70 -8.42
N GLU A 205 -17.14 2.25 -7.51
CA GLU A 205 -17.19 1.77 -6.12
C GLU A 205 -18.25 0.66 -5.98
N PRO A 206 -18.00 -0.37 -5.15
CA PRO A 206 -18.97 -1.43 -4.89
C PRO A 206 -20.13 -0.92 -4.05
N SER A 207 -21.27 -1.64 -4.11
CA SER A 207 -22.38 -1.40 -3.20
C SER A 207 -22.05 -1.83 -1.77
N LYS A 208 -22.81 -1.33 -0.80
CA LYS A 208 -22.72 -1.74 0.61
C LYS A 208 -22.84 -3.26 0.75
N GLU A 209 -23.81 -3.87 0.07
CA GLU A 209 -24.07 -5.30 0.13
C GLU A 209 -22.86 -6.12 -0.32
N LYS A 210 -22.21 -5.70 -1.41
CA LYS A 210 -20.99 -6.36 -1.90
C LYS A 210 -19.84 -6.24 -0.91
N ILE A 211 -19.68 -5.08 -0.26
CA ILE A 211 -18.66 -4.91 0.78
C ILE A 211 -18.92 -5.83 1.96
N LEU A 212 -20.18 -5.91 2.44
CA LEU A 212 -20.55 -6.79 3.54
C LEU A 212 -20.35 -8.27 3.19
N GLN A 213 -20.69 -8.68 1.96
CA GLN A 213 -20.43 -10.04 1.47
C GLN A 213 -18.93 -10.36 1.44
N LEU A 214 -18.10 -9.42 1.02
CA LEU A 214 -16.65 -9.60 1.04
C LEU A 214 -16.12 -9.76 2.47
N VAL A 215 -16.52 -8.88 3.37
CA VAL A 215 -16.13 -8.93 4.80
C VAL A 215 -16.56 -10.24 5.45
N ASP A 216 -17.77 -10.71 5.18
CA ASP A 216 -18.29 -11.98 5.68
C ASP A 216 -17.48 -13.17 5.13
N SER A 217 -17.14 -13.14 3.83
CA SER A 217 -16.40 -14.21 3.16
C SER A 217 -14.96 -14.40 3.64
N ILE A 218 -14.33 -13.34 4.16
CA ILE A 218 -12.92 -13.37 4.57
C ILE A 218 -12.69 -13.11 6.05
N GLY A 219 -13.74 -12.70 6.78
CA GLY A 219 -13.61 -12.20 8.15
C GLY A 219 -13.19 -13.25 9.18
N SER A 220 -13.44 -14.54 8.92
CA SER A 220 -13.01 -15.64 9.81
C SER A 220 -11.56 -16.03 9.65
N ASP A 221 -10.97 -15.76 8.49
CA ASP A 221 -9.68 -16.31 8.08
C ASP A 221 -8.52 -15.31 8.23
N TYR A 222 -8.85 -14.01 8.28
CA TYR A 222 -7.85 -12.94 8.26
C TYR A 222 -8.11 -11.88 9.33
N LYS A 223 -7.05 -11.23 9.78
CA LYS A 223 -7.17 -10.00 10.56
C LYS A 223 -7.63 -8.86 9.65
N LEU A 224 -8.86 -8.39 9.84
CA LEU A 224 -9.45 -7.29 9.06
C LEU A 224 -9.32 -5.95 9.79
N GLU A 225 -8.89 -4.93 9.04
CA GLU A 225 -8.88 -3.52 9.46
C GLU A 225 -9.75 -2.71 8.49
N LEU A 226 -10.95 -2.35 8.94
CA LEU A 226 -11.86 -1.51 8.18
C LEU A 226 -11.55 -0.04 8.47
N LYS A 227 -11.00 0.65 7.48
CA LYS A 227 -10.62 2.06 7.66
C LYS A 227 -11.84 2.97 7.79
N SER A 228 -11.73 4.03 8.57
CA SER A 228 -12.83 4.98 8.83
C SER A 228 -13.44 5.58 7.55
N ASN A 229 -12.63 5.75 6.48
CA ASN A 229 -13.13 6.24 5.20
C ASN A 229 -14.09 5.28 4.48
N LEU A 230 -14.16 3.99 4.89
CA LEU A 230 -15.10 3.02 4.36
C LEU A 230 -16.53 3.28 4.83
N GLU A 231 -16.73 3.92 5.97
CA GLU A 231 -18.04 4.21 6.57
C GLU A 231 -18.99 4.91 5.58
N ARG A 232 -18.46 5.80 4.72
CA ARG A 232 -19.29 6.49 3.73
C ARG A 232 -19.95 5.56 2.71
N LEU A 233 -19.35 4.40 2.41
CA LEU A 233 -19.94 3.38 1.53
C LEU A 233 -20.89 2.47 2.30
N LEU A 234 -20.61 2.21 3.58
CA LEU A 234 -21.46 1.38 4.44
C LEU A 234 -22.73 2.11 4.91
N ASN A 235 -22.69 3.45 5.01
CA ASN A 235 -23.80 4.28 5.46
C ASN A 235 -24.64 4.89 4.31
N GLN A 236 -24.36 4.53 3.05
CA GLN A 236 -25.22 4.94 1.93
C GLN A 236 -26.58 4.24 2.06
N GLU A 237 -27.62 5.01 2.39
CA GLU A 237 -29.00 4.58 2.14
C GLU A 237 -29.16 4.35 0.64
N GLN A 238 -29.86 3.28 0.25
CA GLN A 238 -30.21 3.02 -1.14
C GLN A 238 -30.96 4.23 -1.69
N THR A 239 -30.28 5.08 -2.45
CA THR A 239 -30.98 6.08 -3.23
C THR A 239 -31.76 5.29 -4.29
N LYS A 240 -33.05 5.09 -4.05
CA LYS A 240 -33.99 4.52 -5.02
C LYS A 240 -33.82 5.32 -6.30
N TYR A 241 -33.29 4.69 -7.33
CA TYR A 241 -33.41 5.23 -8.68
C TYR A 241 -34.90 5.37 -8.97
N ALA A 242 -35.37 6.59 -8.93
CA ALA A 242 -36.66 6.94 -9.54
C ALA A 242 -36.49 6.65 -11.03
N VAL A 243 -37.09 5.58 -11.48
CA VAL A 243 -37.31 5.31 -12.90
C VAL A 243 -38.27 6.41 -13.35
N LEU A 244 -37.76 7.40 -14.06
CA LEU A 244 -38.58 8.31 -14.83
C LEU A 244 -39.02 7.56 -16.09
N HIS A 245 -40.32 7.27 -16.11
CA HIS A 245 -41.04 6.83 -17.30
C HIS A 245 -41.07 7.93 -18.36
#